data_80d921e9675ef5c278c823e9926909e6
#
_entry.id   80d921e9675ef5c278c823e9926909e6
#
_cell.length_a   1.000
_cell.length_b   1.000
_cell.length_c   1.000
_cell.angle_alpha   90.00
_cell.angle_beta   90.00
_cell.angle_gamma   90.00
#
_symmetry.space_group_name_H-M   'P 1'
#
loop_
_entity.id
_entity.type
_entity.pdbx_description
1 polymer ?
#
loop_
_entity_poly.entity_id
_entity_poly.type
_entity_poly.pdbx_seq_one_letter_code
_entity_poly.pdbx_strand_id
1 'polypeptide(L)' 'MYNKYYTIEWFGENPWGGCYSDRRRFEADEKAKMDMFIFDLSRKEGISKIWKNTFEEIYSGY' A
#
# COMPACT_ATOMS: atom_id res chain seq x y z
N MET A 1 -22.69 15.02 -0.67
CA MET A 1 -21.23 15.24 -0.68
C MET A 1 -20.51 14.05 -0.06
N TYR A 2 -19.42 13.67 -0.59
CA TYR A 2 -18.62 12.57 -0.05
C TYR A 2 -17.20 13.03 0.19
N ASN A 3 -16.56 12.41 1.15
CA ASN A 3 -15.18 12.69 1.47
C ASN A 3 -14.30 11.78 0.63
N LYS A 4 -13.31 12.36 0.00
CA LYS A 4 -12.32 11.58 -0.72
C LYS A 4 -11.23 11.14 0.26
N TYR A 5 -10.88 9.90 0.17
CA TYR A 5 -9.75 9.37 0.91
C TYR A 5 -9.14 8.25 0.10
N TYR A 6 -7.94 7.86 0.49
CA TYR A 6 -7.23 6.78 -0.17
C TYR A 6 -6.97 5.68 0.85
N THR A 7 -7.13 4.46 0.42
CA THR A 7 -6.76 3.31 1.22
C THR A 7 -5.63 2.58 0.50
N ILE A 8 -4.51 2.42 1.18
CA ILE A 8 -3.38 1.66 0.65
C ILE A 8 -3.36 0.33 1.37
N GLU A 9 -3.42 -0.74 0.61
CA GLU A 9 -3.39 -2.09 1.12
C GLU A 9 -2.21 -2.81 0.49
N TRP A 10 -1.51 -3.61 1.28
CA TRP A 10 -0.33 -4.29 0.76
C TRP A 10 -0.22 -5.68 1.34
N PHE A 11 0.47 -6.53 0.58
CA PHE A 11 0.82 -7.88 0.98
C PHE A 11 2.32 -8.02 1.03
N GLY A 12 2.79 -8.79 1.99
CA GLY A 12 4.20 -9.11 2.11
C GLY A 12 4.40 -10.55 2.51
N GLU A 13 5.65 -10.98 2.42
CA GLU A 13 6.07 -12.32 2.80
C GLU A 13 7.19 -12.23 3.81
N ASN A 14 7.12 -13.07 4.83
CA ASN A 14 8.16 -13.17 5.84
C ASN A 14 9.31 -14.04 5.35
N PRO A 15 10.57 -13.75 5.73
CA PRO A 15 11.71 -14.57 5.32
C PRO A 15 11.61 -16.01 5.79
N TRP A 16 10.92 -16.25 6.91
CA TRP A 16 10.76 -17.57 7.48
C TRP A 16 9.52 -18.31 6.99
N GLY A 17 8.86 -17.75 5.96
CA GLY A 17 7.61 -18.28 5.44
C GLY A 17 6.41 -17.59 6.06
N GLY A 18 5.28 -17.70 5.38
CA GLY A 18 4.07 -17.03 5.81
C GLY A 18 3.91 -15.67 5.14
N CYS A 19 2.67 -15.23 5.08
CA CYS A 19 2.30 -13.97 4.45
C CYS A 19 1.62 -13.07 5.46
N TYR A 20 1.64 -11.79 5.19
CA TYR A 20 0.89 -10.83 5.98
C TYR A 20 0.29 -9.78 5.06
N SER A 21 -0.76 -9.13 5.54
CA SER A 21 -1.36 -8.01 4.83
C SER A 21 -1.72 -6.93 5.84
N ASP A 22 -1.79 -5.70 5.36
CA ASP A 22 -2.17 -4.58 6.20
C ASP A 22 -2.72 -3.49 5.30
N ARG A 23 -3.24 -2.44 5.91
CA ARG A 23 -3.77 -1.30 5.17
C ARG A 23 -3.59 -0.02 5.96
N ARG A 24 -3.62 1.08 5.24
CA ARG A 24 -3.55 2.39 5.85
C ARG A 24 -4.40 3.38 5.06
N ARG A 25 -5.07 4.25 5.77
CA ARG A 25 -5.93 5.28 5.18
C ARG A 25 -5.19 6.62 5.15
N PHE A 26 -5.36 7.32 4.03
CA PHE A 26 -4.86 8.68 3.86
C PHE A 26 -6.01 9.56 3.43
N GLU A 27 -6.08 10.77 3.97
CA GLU A 27 -7.08 11.73 3.56
C GLU A 27 -6.70 12.33 2.20
N ALA A 28 -7.68 12.96 1.55
CA ALA A 28 -7.47 13.48 0.21
C ALA A 28 -6.37 14.54 0.14
N ASP A 29 -6.17 15.30 1.22
CA ASP A 29 -5.15 16.33 1.28
C ASP A 29 -3.79 15.79 1.70
N GLU A 30 -3.68 14.49 1.90
CA GLU A 30 -2.43 13.84 2.30
C GLU A 30 -1.79 13.07 1.14
N LYS A 31 -2.09 13.49 -0.09
CA LYS A 31 -1.58 12.77 -1.25
C LYS A 31 -0.07 12.69 -1.28
N ALA A 32 0.62 13.76 -0.89
CA ALA A 32 2.08 13.75 -0.86
C ALA A 32 2.61 12.74 0.15
N LYS A 33 1.97 12.66 1.32
CA LYS A 33 2.34 11.67 2.33
C LYS A 33 2.08 10.26 1.84
N MET A 34 0.94 10.07 1.17
CA MET A 34 0.60 8.78 0.59
C MET A 34 1.62 8.35 -0.45
N ASP A 35 2.02 9.25 -1.34
CA ASP A 35 2.99 8.94 -2.39
C ASP A 35 4.33 8.53 -1.78
N MET A 36 4.76 9.23 -0.74
CA MET A 36 6.00 8.87 -0.04
C MET A 36 5.88 7.53 0.66
N PHE A 37 4.72 7.27 1.26
CA PHE A 37 4.47 6.00 1.92
C PHE A 37 4.55 4.85 0.91
N ILE A 38 3.92 5.01 -0.25
CA ILE A 38 3.95 3.99 -1.31
C ILE A 38 5.38 3.78 -1.80
N PHE A 39 6.10 4.86 -1.99
CA PHE A 39 7.49 4.78 -2.45
C PHE A 39 8.36 3.98 -1.46
N ASP A 40 8.26 4.33 -0.18
CA ASP A 40 9.01 3.64 0.85
C ASP A 40 8.60 2.18 0.96
N LEU A 41 7.30 1.93 0.89
CA LEU A 41 6.76 0.57 0.99
C LEU A 41 7.21 -0.30 -0.18
N SER A 42 7.23 0.26 -1.39
CA SER A 42 7.64 -0.51 -2.57
C SER A 42 9.12 -0.88 -2.53
N ARG A 43 9.90 -0.16 -1.75
CA ARG A 43 11.33 -0.46 -1.58
C ARG A 43 11.60 -1.39 -0.42
N LYS A 44 10.60 -1.67 0.39
CA LYS A 44 10.76 -2.56 1.53
C LYS A 44 10.86 -3.99 1.06
N GLU A 45 11.84 -4.71 1.59
CA GLU A 45 12.03 -6.12 1.25
C GLU A 45 10.85 -6.94 1.73
N GLY A 46 10.39 -7.86 0.89
CA GLY A 46 9.29 -8.76 1.24
C GLY A 46 7.93 -8.32 0.77
N ILE A 47 7.81 -7.08 0.30
CA ILE A 47 6.52 -6.59 -0.21
C ILE A 47 6.29 -7.15 -1.60
N SER A 48 5.14 -7.80 -1.80
CA SER A 48 4.80 -8.42 -3.07
C SER A 48 3.77 -7.64 -3.88
N LYS A 49 2.80 -7.02 -3.21
CA LYS A 49 1.78 -6.24 -3.92
C LYS A 49 1.33 -5.06 -3.09
N ILE A 50 0.96 -3.98 -3.78
CA ILE A 50 0.37 -2.79 -3.16
C ILE A 50 -0.82 -2.37 -4.01
N TRP A 51 -1.97 -2.16 -3.39
CA TRP A 51 -3.16 -1.66 -4.06
C TRP A 51 -3.56 -0.31 -3.47
N LYS A 52 -4.12 0.51 -4.35
CA LYS A 52 -4.73 1.77 -3.95
C LYS A 52 -6.24 1.62 -4.10
N ASN A 53 -6.98 1.97 -3.04
CA ASN A 53 -8.44 1.91 -3.01
C ASN A 53 -8.98 0.52 -3.35
N THR A 54 -8.21 -0.53 -3.01
CA THR A 54 -8.62 -1.91 -3.15
C THR A 54 -8.76 -2.40 -4.60
N PHE A 55 -9.03 -1.48 -5.53
CA PHE A 55 -9.32 -1.84 -6.92
C PHE A 55 -8.17 -1.56 -7.88
N GLU A 56 -7.19 -0.82 -7.46
CA GLU A 56 -6.11 -0.40 -8.33
C GLU A 56 -4.79 -0.97 -7.82
N GLU A 57 -4.27 -1.94 -8.54
CA GLU A 57 -2.96 -2.50 -8.23
C GLU A 57 -1.88 -1.57 -8.77
N ILE A 58 -1.07 -1.02 -7.89
CA ILE A 58 -0.05 -0.03 -8.25
C ILE A 58 1.36 -0.56 -8.13
N TYR A 59 1.51 -1.79 -7.63
CA TYR A 59 2.83 -2.38 -7.48
C TYR A 59 2.69 -3.90 -7.40
N SER A 60 3.57 -4.60 -8.10
CA SER A 60 3.70 -6.04 -7.98
C SER A 60 5.18 -6.37 -7.96
N GLY A 61 5.59 -7.11 -6.94
CA GLY A 61 6.98 -7.51 -6.77
C GLY A 61 7.34 -8.81 -7.46
N TYR A 62 6.41 -9.38 -8.20
CA TYR A 62 6.64 -10.62 -8.94
C TYR A 62 6.67 -10.37 -10.43
#